data_34f8f11190e55c181f1383412a53f1da
#
_entry.id   34f8f11190e55c181f1383412a53f1da
#
_cell.length_a   1.000
_cell.length_b   1.000
_cell.length_c   1.000
_cell.angle_alpha   90.00
_cell.angle_beta   90.00
_cell.angle_gamma   90.00
#
_symmetry.space_group_name_H-M   'P 1'
#
loop_
_entity.id
_entity.type
_entity.pdbx_description
1 polymer ?
#
loop_
_entity_poly.entity_id
_entity_poly.type
_entity_poly.pdbx_seq_one_letter_code
_entity_poly.pdbx_strand_id
1 'polypeptide(L)' 'MPQRFLTLADVTDELNISAAQAYALVRSGELPAIQVGGRGQWRVEMSELEAYIQRMYAQTRQRIEAGDFDG' A
#
# COMPACT_ATOMS: atom_id res chain seq x y z
N MET A 1 -12.20 -6.42 -16.94
CA MET A 1 -12.50 -6.70 -15.52
C MET A 1 -11.35 -6.21 -14.66
N PRO A 2 -11.62 -5.44 -13.62
CA PRO A 2 -10.55 -5.03 -12.73
C PRO A 2 -9.98 -6.23 -12.00
N GLN A 3 -8.69 -6.21 -11.79
CA GLN A 3 -8.02 -7.26 -11.05
C GLN A 3 -8.40 -7.16 -9.58
N ARG A 4 -8.72 -8.28 -8.97
CA ARG A 4 -9.01 -8.32 -7.54
C ARG A 4 -7.72 -8.26 -6.72
N PHE A 5 -6.67 -8.92 -7.22
CA PHE A 5 -5.38 -8.98 -6.53
C PHE A 5 -4.30 -8.35 -7.39
N LEU A 6 -3.41 -7.64 -6.73
CA LEU A 6 -2.29 -6.94 -7.35
C LEU A 6 -0.99 -7.58 -6.93
N THR A 7 0.00 -7.56 -7.83
CA THR A 7 1.37 -7.92 -7.46
C THR A 7 2.03 -6.73 -6.76
N LEU A 8 3.21 -6.95 -6.18
CA LEU A 8 3.98 -5.84 -5.63
C LEU A 8 4.37 -4.84 -6.73
N ALA A 9 4.66 -5.33 -7.93
CA ALA A 9 4.96 -4.44 -9.05
C ALA A 9 3.77 -3.53 -9.36
N ASP A 10 2.55 -4.09 -9.32
CA ASP A 10 1.34 -3.29 -9.52
C ASP A 10 1.20 -2.22 -8.43
N VAL A 11 1.51 -2.58 -7.19
CA VAL A 11 1.43 -1.63 -6.08
C VAL A 11 2.44 -0.50 -6.26
N THR A 12 3.66 -0.81 -6.69
CA THR A 12 4.65 0.24 -6.94
C THR A 12 4.18 1.21 -8.01
N ASP A 13 3.53 0.69 -9.06
CA ASP A 13 3.01 1.54 -10.12
C ASP A 13 1.84 2.40 -9.63
N GLU A 14 0.92 1.80 -8.89
CA GLU A 14 -0.26 2.52 -8.41
C GLU A 14 0.09 3.62 -7.41
N LEU A 15 1.04 3.35 -6.51
CA LEU A 15 1.44 4.31 -5.48
C LEU A 15 2.64 5.15 -5.91
N ASN A 16 3.25 4.81 -7.03
CA ASN A 16 4.45 5.49 -7.55
C ASN A 16 5.57 5.52 -6.49
N ILE A 17 5.87 4.34 -5.96
CA ILE A 17 6.91 4.16 -4.95
C ILE A 17 7.90 3.11 -5.42
N SER A 18 9.01 2.97 -4.71
CA SER A 18 10.00 1.96 -5.04
C SER A 18 9.53 0.56 -4.62
N ALA A 19 10.13 -0.46 -5.22
CA ALA A 19 9.84 -1.85 -4.85
C ALA A 19 10.17 -2.10 -3.37
N ALA A 20 11.25 -1.51 -2.89
CA ALA A 20 11.63 -1.65 -1.49
C ALA A 20 10.57 -1.07 -0.55
N GLN A 21 10.00 0.07 -0.91
CA GLN A 21 8.93 0.67 -0.12
C GLN A 21 7.67 -0.18 -0.13
N ALA A 22 7.29 -0.70 -1.29
CA ALA A 22 6.12 -1.57 -1.38
C ALA A 22 6.31 -2.83 -0.54
N TYR A 23 7.49 -3.42 -0.61
CA TYR A 23 7.81 -4.60 0.18
C TYR A 23 7.72 -4.29 1.68
N ALA A 24 8.26 -3.16 2.09
CA ALA A 24 8.22 -2.75 3.49
C ALA A 24 6.78 -2.58 3.98
N LEU A 25 5.91 -2.02 3.15
CA LEU A 25 4.51 -1.81 3.52
C LEU A 25 3.78 -3.12 3.79
N VAL A 26 3.97 -4.12 2.91
CA VAL A 26 3.28 -5.39 3.10
C VAL A 26 3.92 -6.20 4.24
N ARG A 27 5.22 -6.11 4.38
CA ARG A 27 5.92 -6.86 5.42
C ARG A 27 5.59 -6.33 6.81
N SER A 28 5.43 -5.03 6.96
CA SER A 28 5.08 -4.42 8.24
C SER A 28 3.61 -4.59 8.60
N GLY A 29 2.78 -4.93 7.63
CA GLY A 29 1.34 -5.02 7.82
C GLY A 29 0.59 -3.72 7.64
N GLU A 30 1.29 -2.62 7.31
CA GLU A 30 0.61 -1.36 7.02
C GLU A 30 -0.33 -1.50 5.83
N LEU A 31 0.09 -2.26 4.83
CA LEU A 31 -0.75 -2.61 3.69
C LEU A 31 -1.04 -4.10 3.78
N PRO A 32 -2.24 -4.49 4.21
CA PRO A 32 -2.57 -5.90 4.35
C PRO A 32 -2.43 -6.65 3.03
N ALA A 33 -1.77 -7.79 3.07
CA ALA A 33 -1.51 -8.58 1.89
C ALA A 33 -1.40 -10.04 2.27
N ILE A 34 -1.44 -10.90 1.27
CA ILE A 34 -1.30 -12.33 1.47
C ILE A 34 -0.12 -12.85 0.64
N GLN A 35 0.43 -13.96 1.07
CA GLN A 35 1.44 -14.68 0.31
C GLN A 35 0.79 -15.90 -0.33
N VAL A 36 1.03 -16.09 -1.62
CA VAL A 36 0.45 -17.20 -2.37
C VAL A 36 1.55 -18.02 -3.00
N GLY A 37 1.27 -19.31 -3.13
CA GLY A 37 2.18 -20.22 -3.78
C GLY A 37 3.34 -20.63 -2.90
N GLY A 38 4.12 -21.60 -3.39
CA GLY A 38 5.22 -22.19 -2.64
C GLY A 38 6.39 -21.25 -2.40
N ARG A 39 6.47 -20.17 -3.18
CA ARG A 39 7.54 -19.19 -3.04
C ARG A 39 7.14 -17.95 -2.22
N GLY A 40 5.92 -17.96 -1.69
CA GLY A 40 5.46 -16.86 -0.86
C GLY A 40 5.36 -15.54 -1.59
N GLN A 41 4.83 -15.54 -2.81
CA GLN A 41 4.67 -14.31 -3.57
C GLN A 41 3.56 -13.46 -2.96
N TRP A 42 3.84 -12.17 -2.82
CA TRP A 42 2.88 -11.25 -2.23
C TRP A 42 1.78 -10.88 -3.21
N ARG A 43 0.56 -10.81 -2.68
CA ARG A 43 -0.60 -10.31 -3.43
C ARG A 43 -1.40 -9.40 -2.53
N VAL A 44 -1.81 -8.27 -3.08
CA VAL A 44 -2.56 -7.25 -2.35
C VAL A 44 -3.95 -7.16 -2.97
N GLU A 45 -4.97 -7.35 -2.14
CA GLU A 45 -6.34 -7.21 -2.61
C GLU A 45 -6.62 -5.75 -2.94
N MET A 46 -7.29 -5.52 -4.07
CA MET A 46 -7.57 -4.15 -4.52
C MET A 46 -8.29 -3.33 -3.46
N SER A 47 -9.25 -3.95 -2.75
CA SER A 47 -9.98 -3.26 -1.70
C SER A 47 -9.07 -2.84 -0.55
N GLU A 48 -8.03 -3.62 -0.25
CA GLU A 48 -7.08 -3.27 0.79
C GLU A 48 -6.19 -2.11 0.36
N LEU A 49 -5.80 -2.06 -0.91
CA LEU A 49 -5.05 -0.93 -1.42
C LEU A 49 -5.89 0.34 -1.38
N GLU A 50 -7.16 0.25 -1.76
CA GLU A 50 -8.06 1.39 -1.68
C GLU A 50 -8.19 1.90 -0.25
N ALA A 51 -8.36 0.98 0.70
CA ALA A 51 -8.47 1.34 2.11
C ALA A 51 -7.19 2.00 2.61
N TYR A 52 -6.03 1.48 2.19
CA TYR A 52 -4.74 2.06 2.56
C TYR A 52 -4.63 3.50 2.06
N ILE A 53 -5.02 3.73 0.80
CA ILE A 53 -4.98 5.06 0.22
C ILE A 53 -5.85 6.03 1.03
N GLN A 54 -7.04 5.60 1.41
CA GLN A 54 -7.94 6.45 2.20
C GLN A 54 -7.35 6.76 3.58
N ARG A 55 -6.71 5.78 4.22
CA ARG A 55 -6.04 6.00 5.50
C ARG A 55 -4.91 7.02 5.36
N MET A 56 -4.16 6.95 4.26
CA MET A 56 -3.06 7.88 4.04
C MET A 56 -3.57 9.30 3.83
N TYR A 57 -4.67 9.46 3.13
CA TYR A 57 -5.31 10.77 2.99
C TYR A 57 -5.69 11.34 4.34
N ALA A 58 -6.30 10.52 5.19
CA ALA A 58 -6.74 10.97 6.52
C ALA A 58 -5.55 11.35 7.39
N GLN A 59 -4.50 10.53 7.39
CA GLN A 59 -3.30 10.82 8.18
C GLN A 59 -2.60 12.08 7.72
N THR A 60 -2.49 12.24 6.41
CA THR A 60 -1.85 13.43 5.85
C THR A 60 -2.62 14.68 6.21
N ARG A 61 -3.95 14.61 6.13
CA ARG A 61 -4.79 15.75 6.52
C ARG A 61 -4.57 16.13 7.98
N GLN A 62 -4.51 15.14 8.86
CA GLN A 62 -4.26 15.40 10.28
C GLN A 62 -2.92 16.07 10.51
N ARG A 63 -1.90 15.63 9.79
CA ARG A 63 -0.56 16.22 9.91
C ARG A 63 -0.53 17.64 9.42
N ILE A 64 -1.23 17.94 8.34
CA ILE A 64 -1.34 19.31 7.82
C ILE A 64 -2.06 20.20 8.83
N GLU A 65 -3.17 19.72 9.39
CA GLU A 65 -3.95 20.48 10.35
C GLU A 65 -3.17 20.73 11.65
N ALA A 66 -2.34 19.76 12.04
CA ALA A 66 -1.53 19.88 13.24
C ALA A 66 -0.27 20.74 13.05
N GLY A 67 0.03 21.10 11.81
CA GLY A 67 1.23 21.87 11.52
C GLY A 67 2.52 21.04 11.54
N ASP A 68 2.39 19.71 11.53
CA ASP A 68 3.55 18.81 11.55
C ASP A 68 4.16 18.61 10.18
N PHE A 69 3.55 19.15 9.19
CA PHE A 69 4.00 18.95 7.82
C PHE A 69 5.06 19.98 7.48
N ASP A 70 6.23 19.49 7.17
CA ASP A 70 7.42 20.29 7.01
C ASP A 70 7.79 20.43 5.55
N GLY A 71 6.98 21.09 4.84
CA GLY A 71 7.35 21.33 3.50
C GLY A 71 6.54 21.08 2.40
#